data_63c3f769b3d0c3926adbd6ebec35c7a5
#
_entry.id   63c3f769b3d0c3926adbd6ebec35c7a5
#
_cell.length_a   1.000
_cell.length_b   1.000
_cell.length_c   1.000
_cell.angle_alpha   90.00
_cell.angle_beta   90.00
_cell.angle_gamma   90.00
#
_symmetry.space_group_name_H-M   'P 1'
#
loop_
_entity.id
_entity.type
_entity.pdbx_description
1 polymer ?
#
loop_
_entity_poly.entity_id
_entity_poly.type
_entity_poly.pdbx_seq_one_letter_code
_entity_poly.pdbx_strand_id
1 'polypeptide(L)'
;MEGKPEEKHGKENKKENKKEKKEKQKEGKKEKNKNENPKKDNKNKPKGTEEESGCKIPSTIFKVDESGTIDYTQGLDLYGIKNIESNDENIKSSEIKGLDNILKLLIDKKVLCGGRNIEKLKSNKKIFLVYELIFNDHINLALNEIFILDIIKSLLKENPDLNLIIQIADDELYSKGKFKFNQVSKFAMEKLENVLKYLTSGDTKFKIHVFSNTSFRLKDNNYESLVSNFKMKVSFERLTKLFNITDDDPVSAIDYPCYIAMATNPSLYTQYIPELTNEYTCLIINSIYNMYRYQLGYDAAQECKFNEPILLATKIISPLTGTNGYECNFNSQDDITLLTGDEEKSLRKKIMKHSVSGSRGNGSMEDHKKFGGDVIKDISCQYLAFVEKDLNKYNEYIEKFGKGELSCGEIKDIMFKCVNEMFKVVRDSKNVNVNDYYFIKDN
;
A
#
# COMPACT_ATOMS: atom_id res chain seq x y z
N MET A 1 73.57 0.93 -15.19
CA MET A 1 74.39 0.15 -14.29
C MET A 1 73.63 -0.09 -13.06
N GLU A 2 73.30 -1.33 -12.90
CA GLU A 2 73.27 -2.20 -11.72
C GLU A 2 72.01 -1.98 -10.85
N GLY A 3 71.26 -2.94 -10.48
CA GLY A 3 71.26 -4.41 -10.59
C GLY A 3 70.19 -4.91 -9.62
N LYS A 4 69.34 -5.79 -10.08
CA LYS A 4 68.44 -6.57 -9.22
C LYS A 4 69.23 -7.51 -8.29
N PRO A 5 68.63 -7.99 -7.17
CA PRO A 5 68.21 -9.38 -7.26
C PRO A 5 66.82 -9.69 -6.68
N GLU A 6 66.31 -10.82 -7.18
CA GLU A 6 65.11 -11.54 -6.87
C GLU A 6 65.11 -12.11 -5.44
N GLU A 7 63.93 -12.15 -4.81
CA GLU A 7 63.64 -13.11 -3.73
C GLU A 7 62.41 -13.95 -4.07
N LYS A 8 62.70 -15.19 -4.45
CA LYS A 8 61.81 -16.32 -4.38
C LYS A 8 61.93 -16.94 -2.98
N HIS A 9 60.97 -16.77 -2.11
CA HIS A 9 60.64 -17.68 -0.99
C HIS A 9 59.34 -17.22 -0.38
N GLY A 10 58.29 -18.02 -0.53
CA GLY A 10 57.00 -17.73 0.10
C GLY A 10 55.80 -18.52 -0.36
N LYS A 11 55.97 -19.63 -1.07
CA LYS A 11 54.80 -20.43 -1.55
C LYS A 11 54.66 -21.83 -0.95
N GLU A 12 55.51 -22.28 -0.09
CA GLU A 12 55.39 -23.64 0.50
C GLU A 12 54.71 -23.72 1.86
N ASN A 13 54.70 -22.66 2.66
CA ASN A 13 54.14 -22.67 4.01
C ASN A 13 52.60 -22.45 4.08
N LYS A 14 51.90 -22.34 2.94
CA LYS A 14 50.44 -22.21 2.93
C LYS A 14 49.65 -23.51 2.64
N LYS A 15 50.30 -24.62 2.29
CA LYS A 15 49.68 -25.89 2.00
C LYS A 15 49.60 -26.84 3.20
N GLU A 16 50.50 -26.75 4.13
CA GLU A 16 50.48 -27.62 5.35
C GLU A 16 49.45 -27.17 6.39
N ASN A 17 49.27 -25.88 6.58
CA ASN A 17 48.28 -25.36 7.54
C ASN A 17 46.82 -25.57 7.11
N LYS A 18 46.54 -26.04 5.90
CA LYS A 18 45.17 -26.38 5.44
C LYS A 18 44.80 -27.86 5.60
N LYS A 19 45.80 -28.74 5.77
CA LYS A 19 45.53 -30.17 6.04
C LYS A 19 45.25 -30.42 7.51
N GLU A 20 45.99 -29.82 8.43
CA GLU A 20 45.75 -29.99 9.88
C GLU A 20 44.39 -29.43 10.37
N LYS A 21 43.86 -28.38 9.74
CA LYS A 21 42.52 -27.87 10.11
C LYS A 21 41.37 -28.76 9.61
N LYS A 22 41.59 -29.66 8.64
CA LYS A 22 40.55 -30.57 8.15
C LYS A 22 40.49 -31.90 8.91
N GLU A 23 41.58 -32.31 9.58
CA GLU A 23 41.57 -33.50 10.39
C GLU A 23 40.99 -33.27 11.78
N LYS A 24 41.22 -32.11 12.42
CA LYS A 24 40.61 -31.78 13.72
C LYS A 24 39.09 -31.53 13.66
N GLN A 25 38.50 -31.35 12.48
CA GLN A 25 37.03 -31.28 12.32
C GLN A 25 36.33 -32.61 12.07
N LYS A 26 37.07 -33.71 11.85
CA LYS A 26 36.49 -35.03 11.66
C LYS A 26 36.43 -35.86 12.94
N GLU A 27 37.27 -35.60 13.92
CA GLU A 27 37.25 -36.32 15.21
C GLU A 27 36.19 -35.83 16.19
N GLY A 28 35.73 -34.58 16.11
CA GLY A 28 34.70 -34.01 16.99
C GLY A 28 33.25 -34.45 16.66
N LYS A 29 33.03 -35.31 15.65
CA LYS A 29 31.67 -35.74 15.24
C LYS A 29 31.34 -37.19 15.53
N LYS A 30 32.21 -37.96 16.24
CA LYS A 30 31.96 -39.38 16.54
C LYS A 30 31.59 -39.71 17.99
N GLU A 31 31.49 -38.74 18.90
CA GLU A 31 31.21 -39.03 20.33
C GLU A 31 29.87 -38.50 20.86
N LYS A 32 28.88 -38.24 20.02
CA LYS A 32 27.53 -37.91 20.51
C LYS A 32 26.47 -38.77 19.85
N ASN A 33 26.48 -40.07 20.13
CA ASN A 33 25.32 -40.90 19.96
C ASN A 33 25.46 -42.16 20.84
N LYS A 34 25.03 -42.03 22.09
CA LYS A 34 24.53 -43.12 22.96
C LYS A 34 24.14 -42.48 24.28
N ASN A 35 22.87 -42.23 24.48
CA ASN A 35 22.16 -42.62 25.71
C ASN A 35 20.66 -42.37 25.53
N GLU A 36 19.95 -43.34 25.99
CA GLU A 36 18.54 -43.64 25.80
C GLU A 36 17.60 -42.72 26.59
N ASN A 37 16.36 -42.67 26.09
CA ASN A 37 15.16 -42.09 26.71
C ASN A 37 14.87 -42.60 28.14
N PRO A 38 14.16 -41.80 28.95
CA PRO A 38 12.75 -42.10 29.11
C PRO A 38 11.78 -40.92 29.02
N LYS A 39 10.59 -41.25 28.57
CA LYS A 39 9.37 -40.49 28.49
C LYS A 39 9.06 -39.73 29.79
N LYS A 40 8.72 -38.45 29.68
CA LYS A 40 7.80 -37.77 30.62
C LYS A 40 7.00 -36.66 29.88
N ASP A 41 5.76 -36.63 30.29
CA ASP A 41 4.60 -35.95 29.84
C ASP A 41 4.69 -34.44 29.56
N ASN A 42 3.91 -34.07 28.54
CA ASN A 42 3.41 -32.79 28.17
C ASN A 42 3.02 -31.86 29.31
N LYS A 43 3.55 -30.65 29.28
CA LYS A 43 2.80 -29.45 29.70
C LYS A 43 3.12 -28.33 28.71
N ASN A 44 2.09 -27.90 27.99
CA ASN A 44 2.04 -26.73 27.14
C ASN A 44 2.69 -25.52 27.79
N LYS A 45 3.78 -25.01 27.21
CA LYS A 45 4.19 -23.61 27.33
C LYS A 45 3.86 -22.95 26.00
N PRO A 46 3.17 -21.81 25.99
CA PRO A 46 2.98 -21.07 24.77
C PRO A 46 4.35 -20.58 24.28
N LYS A 47 4.66 -20.83 23.02
CA LYS A 47 5.78 -20.19 22.31
C LYS A 47 5.51 -18.70 22.33
N GLY A 48 6.39 -17.93 22.97
CA GLY A 48 6.40 -16.48 22.84
C GLY A 48 6.62 -16.15 21.37
N THR A 49 5.62 -15.53 20.79
CA THR A 49 5.73 -14.82 19.52
C THR A 49 6.62 -13.61 19.76
N GLU A 50 7.73 -13.51 19.05
CA GLU A 50 8.49 -12.27 18.94
C GLU A 50 7.52 -11.22 18.38
N GLU A 51 7.12 -10.28 19.21
CA GLU A 51 6.28 -9.15 18.84
C GLU A 51 7.13 -8.20 17.98
N GLU A 52 6.88 -8.22 16.67
CA GLU A 52 7.33 -7.15 15.78
C GLU A 52 6.63 -5.85 16.19
N SER A 53 7.41 -4.88 16.67
CA SER A 53 6.97 -3.52 16.94
C SER A 53 6.68 -2.79 15.62
N GLY A 54 5.49 -2.93 15.12
CA GLY A 54 4.96 -2.15 13.99
C GLY A 54 3.53 -1.77 14.34
N CYS A 55 3.11 -0.54 14.00
CA CYS A 55 1.73 -0.07 14.18
C CYS A 55 0.76 -1.11 13.59
N LYS A 56 0.30 -2.01 14.44
CA LYS A 56 -0.67 -3.04 14.06
C LYS A 56 -2.02 -2.36 14.04
N ILE A 57 -2.50 -2.05 12.84
CA ILE A 57 -3.94 -1.80 12.66
C ILE A 57 -4.65 -3.00 13.29
N PRO A 58 -5.74 -2.79 14.02
CA PRO A 58 -6.44 -3.91 14.63
C PRO A 58 -6.80 -4.91 13.53
N SER A 59 -6.04 -5.99 13.43
CA SER A 59 -6.33 -7.15 12.58
C SER A 59 -7.74 -7.73 12.81
N THR A 60 -8.35 -7.27 13.90
CA THR A 60 -9.71 -7.62 14.32
C THR A 60 -10.82 -6.94 13.55
N ILE A 61 -10.54 -5.84 12.80
CA ILE A 61 -11.59 -5.06 12.11
C ILE A 61 -12.05 -5.78 10.83
N PHE A 62 -11.12 -6.38 10.09
CA PHE A 62 -11.41 -7.10 8.85
C PHE A 62 -11.31 -8.59 9.08
N LYS A 63 -12.45 -9.24 9.33
CA LYS A 63 -12.51 -10.68 9.54
C LYS A 63 -12.56 -11.39 8.18
N VAL A 64 -11.92 -12.55 8.13
CA VAL A 64 -11.98 -13.43 6.95
C VAL A 64 -12.85 -14.62 7.31
N ASP A 65 -13.85 -14.91 6.47
CA ASP A 65 -14.72 -16.07 6.64
C ASP A 65 -14.06 -17.37 6.14
N GLU A 66 -14.73 -18.50 6.33
CA GLU A 66 -14.24 -19.82 5.90
C GLU A 66 -14.06 -19.93 4.37
N SER A 67 -14.69 -19.05 3.60
CA SER A 67 -14.54 -18.99 2.15
C SER A 67 -13.30 -18.22 1.70
N GLY A 68 -12.63 -17.51 2.62
CA GLY A 68 -11.54 -16.60 2.33
C GLY A 68 -12.01 -15.19 1.94
N THR A 69 -13.30 -14.88 2.13
CA THR A 69 -13.88 -13.57 1.84
C THR A 69 -13.68 -12.63 3.03
N ILE A 70 -13.27 -11.39 2.76
CA ILE A 70 -13.09 -10.37 3.79
C ILE A 70 -14.45 -9.75 4.13
N ASP A 71 -14.82 -9.76 5.41
CA ASP A 71 -15.95 -9.02 5.94
C ASP A 71 -15.54 -7.57 6.23
N TYR A 72 -16.14 -6.64 5.52
CA TYR A 72 -15.88 -5.21 5.62
C TYR A 72 -16.82 -4.49 6.59
N THR A 73 -17.85 -5.13 7.12
CA THR A 73 -18.94 -4.50 7.88
C THR A 73 -18.45 -3.64 9.03
N GLN A 74 -17.57 -4.19 9.85
CA GLN A 74 -17.04 -3.46 11.01
C GLN A 74 -16.20 -2.24 10.60
N GLY A 75 -15.41 -2.34 9.52
CA GLY A 75 -14.64 -1.22 8.99
C GLY A 75 -15.51 -0.13 8.39
N LEU A 76 -16.55 -0.51 7.66
CA LEU A 76 -17.53 0.41 7.09
C LEU A 76 -18.21 1.24 8.19
N ASP A 77 -18.71 0.57 9.24
CA ASP A 77 -19.35 1.21 10.38
C ASP A 77 -18.39 2.14 11.13
N LEU A 78 -17.19 1.66 11.43
CA LEU A 78 -16.18 2.43 12.17
C LEU A 78 -15.77 3.72 11.46
N TYR A 79 -15.68 3.68 10.12
CA TYR A 79 -15.25 4.81 9.31
C TYR A 79 -16.43 5.63 8.76
N GLY A 80 -17.67 5.25 9.05
CA GLY A 80 -18.87 5.91 8.57
C GLY A 80 -19.00 5.86 7.04
N ILE A 81 -18.50 4.79 6.42
CA ILE A 81 -18.55 4.58 4.98
C ILE A 81 -19.87 3.89 4.64
N LYS A 82 -20.63 4.47 3.71
CA LYS A 82 -21.89 3.95 3.23
C LYS A 82 -21.73 3.35 1.84
N ASN A 83 -22.52 2.31 1.58
CA ASN A 83 -22.59 1.74 0.23
C ASN A 83 -23.01 2.81 -0.78
N ILE A 84 -22.45 2.75 -1.98
CA ILE A 84 -22.77 3.63 -3.11
C ILE A 84 -23.37 2.76 -4.21
N GLU A 85 -24.51 3.16 -4.73
CA GLU A 85 -25.13 2.52 -5.88
C GLU A 85 -24.70 3.17 -7.19
N SER A 86 -24.68 2.41 -8.26
CA SER A 86 -24.26 2.89 -9.60
C SER A 86 -25.19 3.99 -10.18
N ASN A 87 -26.37 4.13 -9.63
CA ASN A 87 -27.36 5.15 -10.01
C ASN A 87 -27.41 6.36 -9.05
N ASP A 88 -26.48 6.46 -8.08
CA ASP A 88 -26.45 7.55 -7.10
C ASP A 88 -26.35 8.92 -7.80
N GLU A 89 -27.35 9.80 -7.53
CA GLU A 89 -27.45 11.11 -8.16
C GLU A 89 -26.31 12.05 -7.76
N ASN A 90 -25.73 11.89 -6.58
CA ASN A 90 -24.61 12.72 -6.14
C ASN A 90 -23.37 12.49 -7.00
N ILE A 91 -23.19 11.26 -7.48
CA ILE A 91 -22.08 10.90 -8.37
C ILE A 91 -22.35 11.40 -9.78
N LYS A 92 -23.54 11.11 -10.33
CA LYS A 92 -23.92 11.54 -11.69
C LYS A 92 -23.88 13.05 -11.88
N SER A 93 -24.15 13.80 -10.83
CA SER A 93 -24.14 15.27 -10.83
C SER A 93 -22.82 15.87 -10.34
N SER A 94 -21.79 15.06 -10.08
CA SER A 94 -20.45 15.52 -9.73
C SER A 94 -19.86 16.36 -10.85
N GLU A 95 -19.21 17.45 -10.50
CA GLU A 95 -18.48 18.29 -11.47
C GLU A 95 -17.08 17.77 -11.78
N ILE A 96 -16.62 16.72 -11.08
CA ILE A 96 -15.39 16.03 -11.41
C ILE A 96 -15.67 15.09 -12.59
N LYS A 97 -15.22 15.50 -13.78
CA LYS A 97 -15.41 14.75 -15.00
C LYS A 97 -14.80 13.35 -14.89
N GLY A 98 -15.50 12.36 -15.39
CA GLY A 98 -15.07 10.96 -15.42
C GLY A 98 -15.19 10.22 -14.08
N LEU A 99 -15.50 10.90 -12.96
CA LEU A 99 -15.66 10.24 -11.67
C LEU A 99 -16.82 9.23 -11.67
N ASP A 100 -17.92 9.58 -12.31
CA ASP A 100 -19.10 8.71 -12.48
C ASP A 100 -18.77 7.41 -13.19
N ASN A 101 -18.02 7.49 -14.30
CA ASN A 101 -17.60 6.32 -15.07
C ASN A 101 -16.64 5.43 -14.26
N ILE A 102 -15.69 6.04 -13.55
CA ILE A 102 -14.75 5.32 -12.69
C ILE A 102 -15.52 4.59 -11.58
N LEU A 103 -16.38 5.29 -10.85
CA LEU A 103 -17.14 4.69 -9.74
C LEU A 103 -18.07 3.59 -10.24
N LYS A 104 -18.75 3.79 -11.37
CA LYS A 104 -19.55 2.74 -12.00
C LYS A 104 -18.74 1.49 -12.28
N LEU A 105 -17.55 1.64 -12.89
CA LEU A 105 -16.66 0.51 -13.15
C LEU A 105 -16.25 -0.22 -11.89
N LEU A 106 -15.90 0.51 -10.81
CA LEU A 106 -15.52 -0.06 -9.52
C LEU A 106 -16.69 -0.78 -8.83
N ILE A 107 -17.92 -0.26 -8.96
CA ILE A 107 -19.13 -0.88 -8.44
C ILE A 107 -19.45 -2.15 -9.20
N ASP A 108 -19.47 -2.10 -10.53
CA ASP A 108 -19.79 -3.24 -11.40
C ASP A 108 -18.81 -4.41 -11.18
N LYS A 109 -17.55 -4.12 -10.92
CA LYS A 109 -16.51 -5.10 -10.57
C LYS A 109 -16.49 -5.47 -9.07
N LYS A 110 -17.36 -4.85 -8.26
CA LYS A 110 -17.45 -5.06 -6.82
C LYS A 110 -16.13 -4.77 -6.06
N VAL A 111 -15.35 -3.81 -6.51
CA VAL A 111 -14.10 -3.37 -5.85
C VAL A 111 -14.27 -2.10 -5.03
N LEU A 112 -15.37 -1.36 -5.16
CA LEU A 112 -15.71 -0.25 -4.29
C LEU A 112 -16.38 -0.80 -3.02
N CYS A 113 -15.94 -0.34 -1.83
CA CYS A 113 -16.62 -0.59 -0.57
C CYS A 113 -17.74 0.43 -0.32
N GLY A 114 -17.50 1.68 -0.72
CA GLY A 114 -18.45 2.77 -0.51
C GLY A 114 -17.76 4.11 -0.34
N GLY A 115 -18.50 5.10 0.20
CA GLY A 115 -17.99 6.43 0.47
C GLY A 115 -18.60 7.08 1.69
N ARG A 116 -17.97 8.18 2.11
CA ARG A 116 -18.47 9.08 3.16
C ARG A 116 -18.52 10.51 2.62
N ASN A 117 -19.58 11.24 2.96
CA ASN A 117 -19.83 12.62 2.51
C ASN A 117 -19.92 12.79 0.98
N ILE A 118 -20.38 11.75 0.27
CA ILE A 118 -20.47 11.77 -1.20
C ILE A 118 -21.47 12.82 -1.73
N GLU A 119 -22.43 13.26 -0.91
CA GLU A 119 -23.34 14.36 -1.23
C GLU A 119 -22.62 15.68 -1.50
N LYS A 120 -21.44 15.87 -0.94
CA LYS A 120 -20.61 17.05 -1.20
C LYS A 120 -20.01 17.10 -2.62
N LEU A 121 -19.97 15.95 -3.32
CA LEU A 121 -19.56 15.89 -4.73
C LEU A 121 -20.50 16.67 -5.65
N LYS A 122 -21.81 16.72 -5.31
CA LYS A 122 -22.82 17.45 -6.07
C LYS A 122 -22.81 18.96 -5.78
N SER A 123 -22.58 19.31 -4.52
CA SER A 123 -22.76 20.69 -4.05
C SER A 123 -21.49 21.52 -4.07
N ASN A 124 -20.33 20.90 -4.27
CA ASN A 124 -19.05 21.58 -4.14
C ASN A 124 -18.18 21.42 -5.38
N LYS A 125 -17.99 22.55 -6.10
CA LYS A 125 -17.08 22.63 -7.26
C LYS A 125 -15.60 22.72 -6.86
N LYS A 126 -15.34 23.03 -5.59
CA LYS A 126 -14.02 23.31 -5.07
C LYS A 126 -13.48 22.06 -4.36
N ILE A 127 -12.93 21.14 -5.14
CA ILE A 127 -12.37 19.88 -4.67
C ILE A 127 -10.87 19.86 -4.98
N PHE A 128 -10.10 19.28 -4.07
CA PHE A 128 -8.71 18.89 -4.30
C PHE A 128 -8.49 17.45 -3.86
N LEU A 129 -7.53 16.78 -4.48
CA LEU A 129 -7.15 15.40 -4.14
C LEU A 129 -6.01 15.40 -3.13
N VAL A 130 -6.05 14.46 -2.20
CA VAL A 130 -4.90 14.14 -1.36
C VAL A 130 -4.52 12.68 -1.58
N TYR A 131 -3.23 12.48 -1.85
CA TYR A 131 -2.59 11.16 -1.85
C TYR A 131 -1.49 11.15 -0.81
N GLU A 132 -1.60 10.27 0.16
CA GLU A 132 -0.56 10.06 1.15
C GLU A 132 0.43 8.99 0.67
N LEU A 133 1.70 9.33 0.66
CA LEU A 133 2.78 8.39 0.39
C LEU A 133 2.98 7.53 1.64
N ILE A 134 2.31 6.38 1.67
CA ILE A 134 2.40 5.42 2.77
C ILE A 134 3.70 4.61 2.61
N PHE A 135 4.46 4.53 3.69
CA PHE A 135 5.70 3.78 3.69
C PHE A 135 5.48 2.33 4.12
N ASN A 136 5.77 1.44 3.19
CA ASN A 136 6.05 0.04 3.43
C ASN A 136 7.57 -0.19 3.31
N ASP A 137 8.03 -1.42 3.46
CA ASP A 137 9.47 -1.72 3.40
C ASP A 137 10.06 -1.68 1.97
N HIS A 138 9.29 -1.18 0.97
CA HIS A 138 9.67 -1.17 -0.44
C HIS A 138 9.68 0.25 -1.02
N ILE A 139 10.75 0.58 -1.75
CA ILE A 139 10.85 1.79 -2.59
C ILE A 139 9.93 1.67 -3.81
N ASN A 140 9.85 0.47 -4.38
CA ASN A 140 8.99 0.18 -5.51
C ASN A 140 7.52 0.15 -5.08
N LEU A 141 6.65 0.62 -5.95
CA LEU A 141 5.21 0.68 -5.68
C LEU A 141 4.60 -0.72 -5.76
N ALA A 142 3.78 -1.05 -4.79
CA ALA A 142 2.98 -2.25 -4.79
C ALA A 142 1.70 -2.07 -5.64
N LEU A 143 1.07 -3.18 -6.01
CA LEU A 143 -0.10 -3.13 -6.89
C LEU A 143 -1.26 -2.31 -6.34
N ASN A 144 -1.51 -2.34 -5.03
CA ASN A 144 -2.54 -1.52 -4.38
C ASN A 144 -2.26 -0.02 -4.51
N GLU A 145 -0.99 0.40 -4.45
CA GLU A 145 -0.60 1.80 -4.64
C GLU A 145 -0.81 2.22 -6.10
N ILE A 146 -0.36 1.40 -7.06
CA ILE A 146 -0.56 1.65 -8.49
C ILE A 146 -2.04 1.72 -8.86
N PHE A 147 -2.88 0.87 -8.28
CA PHE A 147 -4.32 0.90 -8.53
C PHE A 147 -4.95 2.24 -8.12
N ILE A 148 -4.62 2.75 -6.93
CA ILE A 148 -5.10 4.06 -6.48
C ILE A 148 -4.55 5.19 -7.35
N LEU A 149 -3.26 5.14 -7.71
CA LEU A 149 -2.64 6.11 -8.59
C LEU A 149 -3.24 6.10 -10.00
N ASP A 150 -3.70 4.95 -10.50
CA ASP A 150 -4.37 4.84 -11.80
C ASP A 150 -5.73 5.55 -11.80
N ILE A 151 -6.49 5.43 -10.71
CA ILE A 151 -7.74 6.17 -10.51
C ILE A 151 -7.46 7.68 -10.47
N ILE A 152 -6.52 8.11 -9.63
CA ILE A 152 -6.12 9.52 -9.50
C ILE A 152 -5.67 10.08 -10.85
N LYS A 153 -4.79 9.37 -11.56
CA LYS A 153 -4.31 9.78 -12.88
C LYS A 153 -5.44 9.92 -13.90
N SER A 154 -6.41 9.03 -13.87
CA SER A 154 -7.57 9.09 -14.75
C SER A 154 -8.40 10.34 -14.47
N LEU A 155 -8.63 10.68 -13.19
CA LEU A 155 -9.31 11.93 -12.81
C LEU A 155 -8.55 13.17 -13.22
N LEU A 156 -7.24 13.21 -13.02
CA LEU A 156 -6.40 14.36 -13.41
C LEU A 156 -6.38 14.59 -14.93
N LYS A 157 -6.44 13.52 -15.73
CA LYS A 157 -6.53 13.64 -17.19
C LYS A 157 -7.81 14.32 -17.66
N GLU A 158 -8.94 14.00 -17.02
CA GLU A 158 -10.23 14.60 -17.34
C GLU A 158 -10.41 16.01 -16.74
N ASN A 159 -9.62 16.32 -15.68
CA ASN A 159 -9.71 17.56 -14.90
C ASN A 159 -8.32 18.21 -14.74
N PRO A 160 -7.78 18.91 -15.75
CA PRO A 160 -6.42 19.46 -15.69
C PRO A 160 -6.22 20.52 -14.59
N ASP A 161 -7.31 21.15 -14.14
CA ASP A 161 -7.28 22.16 -13.08
C ASP A 161 -7.40 21.60 -11.67
N LEU A 162 -7.63 20.30 -11.53
CA LEU A 162 -7.73 19.63 -10.25
C LEU A 162 -6.36 19.56 -9.57
N ASN A 163 -6.26 20.09 -8.36
CA ASN A 163 -5.04 20.05 -7.57
C ASN A 163 -4.90 18.68 -6.91
N LEU A 164 -3.73 18.05 -7.06
CA LEU A 164 -3.31 16.88 -6.31
C LEU A 164 -2.24 17.26 -5.31
N ILE A 165 -2.50 17.02 -4.03
CA ILE A 165 -1.52 17.17 -2.95
C ILE A 165 -0.96 15.77 -2.64
N ILE A 166 0.35 15.63 -2.70
CA ILE A 166 1.06 14.42 -2.25
C ILE A 166 1.72 14.73 -0.91
N GLN A 167 1.24 14.07 0.13
CA GLN A 167 1.81 14.14 1.48
C GLN A 167 2.82 13.04 1.69
N ILE A 168 3.99 13.38 2.18
CA ILE A 168 5.02 12.44 2.61
C ILE A 168 5.01 12.41 4.14
N ALA A 169 4.52 11.32 4.73
CA ALA A 169 4.50 11.10 6.17
C ALA A 169 5.86 10.56 6.68
N ASP A 170 6.92 11.33 6.46
CA ASP A 170 8.29 10.95 6.80
C ASP A 170 8.54 10.90 8.32
N ASP A 171 7.79 11.64 9.08
CA ASP A 171 7.76 11.60 10.54
C ASP A 171 7.24 10.26 11.10
N GLU A 172 6.24 9.64 10.47
CA GLU A 172 5.78 8.30 10.80
C GLU A 172 6.89 7.27 10.63
N LEU A 173 7.61 7.31 9.50
CA LEU A 173 8.68 6.38 9.21
C LEU A 173 9.83 6.51 10.21
N TYR A 174 10.13 7.74 10.64
CA TYR A 174 11.11 8.02 11.68
C TYR A 174 10.64 7.52 13.06
N SER A 175 9.39 7.76 13.42
CA SER A 175 8.80 7.35 14.71
C SER A 175 8.82 5.85 14.91
N LYS A 176 8.65 5.08 13.84
CA LYS A 176 8.72 3.61 13.87
C LYS A 176 10.14 3.07 14.10
N GLY A 177 11.15 3.92 14.21
CA GLY A 177 12.52 3.55 14.58
C GLY A 177 13.29 2.69 13.56
N LYS A 178 12.70 2.39 12.41
CA LYS A 178 13.30 1.51 11.39
C LYS A 178 14.47 2.16 10.63
N PHE A 179 14.50 3.50 10.56
CA PHE A 179 15.44 4.25 9.74
C PHE A 179 16.06 5.44 10.49
N LYS A 180 17.32 5.76 10.14
CA LYS A 180 17.92 7.04 10.55
C LYS A 180 17.34 8.17 9.68
N PHE A 181 17.29 9.39 10.19
CA PHE A 181 16.68 10.56 9.52
C PHE A 181 17.14 10.75 8.07
N ASN A 182 18.44 10.66 7.80
CA ASN A 182 18.98 10.79 6.45
C ASN A 182 18.59 9.63 5.50
N GLN A 183 18.31 8.45 6.05
CA GLN A 183 17.82 7.29 5.28
C GLN A 183 16.34 7.45 4.94
N VAL A 184 15.53 8.01 5.86
CA VAL A 184 14.12 8.30 5.63
C VAL A 184 13.96 9.22 4.43
N SER A 185 14.68 10.34 4.40
CA SER A 185 14.59 11.30 3.30
C SER A 185 14.92 10.67 1.95
N LYS A 186 16.02 9.92 1.86
CA LYS A 186 16.42 9.24 0.62
C LYS A 186 15.35 8.24 0.16
N PHE A 187 14.86 7.40 1.07
CA PHE A 187 13.84 6.40 0.79
C PHE A 187 12.52 7.05 0.30
N ALA A 188 12.12 8.14 0.97
CA ALA A 188 10.93 8.89 0.60
C ALA A 188 11.04 9.50 -0.80
N MET A 189 12.19 10.08 -1.14
CA MET A 189 12.45 10.67 -2.45
C MET A 189 12.43 9.65 -3.58
N GLU A 190 13.06 8.49 -3.38
CA GLU A 190 13.09 7.41 -4.37
C GLU A 190 11.68 6.82 -4.59
N LYS A 191 10.88 6.66 -3.52
CA LYS A 191 9.50 6.19 -3.65
C LYS A 191 8.62 7.24 -4.32
N LEU A 192 8.77 8.52 -3.97
CA LEU A 192 8.06 9.63 -4.60
C LEU A 192 8.36 9.72 -6.10
N GLU A 193 9.62 9.52 -6.52
CA GLU A 193 9.98 9.49 -7.93
C GLU A 193 9.17 8.43 -8.70
N ASN A 194 8.99 7.24 -8.14
CA ASN A 194 8.18 6.19 -8.74
C ASN A 194 6.69 6.59 -8.85
N VAL A 195 6.13 7.27 -7.84
CA VAL A 195 4.78 7.83 -7.88
C VAL A 195 4.65 8.86 -9.01
N LEU A 196 5.59 9.81 -9.07
CA LEU A 196 5.59 10.85 -10.09
C LEU A 196 5.80 10.28 -11.49
N LYS A 197 6.70 9.29 -11.67
CA LYS A 197 6.86 8.56 -12.94
C LYS A 197 5.53 7.96 -13.41
N TYR A 198 4.76 7.35 -12.50
CA TYR A 198 3.45 6.81 -12.86
C TYR A 198 2.47 7.90 -13.26
N LEU A 199 2.33 8.94 -12.45
CA LEU A 199 1.36 10.01 -12.67
C LEU A 199 1.66 10.80 -13.94
N THR A 200 2.93 11.19 -14.16
CA THR A 200 3.33 12.08 -15.27
C THR A 200 3.67 11.35 -16.56
N SER A 201 3.58 10.02 -16.60
CA SER A 201 3.81 9.28 -17.85
C SER A 201 2.81 9.72 -18.94
N GLY A 202 3.33 10.06 -20.13
CA GLY A 202 2.54 10.56 -21.25
C GLY A 202 2.54 12.09 -21.38
N ASP A 203 3.53 12.79 -20.84
CA ASP A 203 3.81 14.23 -20.97
C ASP A 203 2.66 15.16 -20.54
N THR A 204 1.80 14.70 -19.64
CA THR A 204 0.67 15.50 -19.16
C THR A 204 1.11 16.36 -17.99
N LYS A 205 0.89 17.69 -18.08
CA LYS A 205 1.14 18.63 -16.98
C LYS A 205 -0.08 18.66 -16.06
N PHE A 206 0.04 18.01 -14.91
CA PHE A 206 -0.96 18.07 -13.84
C PHE A 206 -0.53 19.08 -12.77
N LYS A 207 -1.50 19.63 -12.05
CA LYS A 207 -1.26 20.44 -10.85
C LYS A 207 -0.95 19.51 -9.67
N ILE A 208 0.29 19.04 -9.60
CA ILE A 208 0.78 18.17 -8.52
C ILE A 208 1.65 19.00 -7.59
N HIS A 209 1.40 18.87 -6.30
CA HIS A 209 2.09 19.57 -5.24
C HIS A 209 2.52 18.58 -4.18
N VAL A 210 3.78 18.66 -3.74
CA VAL A 210 4.37 17.72 -2.78
C VAL A 210 4.83 18.45 -1.53
N PHE A 211 4.65 17.84 -0.37
CA PHE A 211 5.28 18.25 0.86
C PHE A 211 5.65 17.04 1.73
N SER A 212 6.70 17.17 2.53
CA SER A 212 6.94 16.24 3.63
C SER A 212 6.55 16.89 4.97
N ASN A 213 6.00 16.09 5.88
CA ASN A 213 5.61 16.58 7.18
C ASN A 213 6.78 17.24 7.91
N THR A 214 7.97 16.61 7.88
CA THR A 214 9.16 17.14 8.53
C THR A 214 9.62 18.46 7.91
N SER A 215 9.68 18.57 6.58
CA SER A 215 10.08 19.82 5.91
C SER A 215 9.08 20.96 6.17
N PHE A 216 7.80 20.66 6.18
CA PHE A 216 6.75 21.63 6.48
C PHE A 216 6.87 22.17 7.91
N ARG A 217 7.08 21.28 8.89
CA ARG A 217 7.29 21.65 10.29
C ARG A 217 8.50 22.56 10.49
N LEU A 218 9.58 22.32 9.77
CA LEU A 218 10.82 23.08 9.93
C LEU A 218 10.78 24.46 9.25
N LYS A 219 9.99 24.62 8.21
CA LYS A 219 10.04 25.80 7.32
C LYS A 219 8.80 26.68 7.34
N ASP A 220 7.65 26.13 7.76
CA ASP A 220 6.40 26.89 7.85
C ASP A 220 6.09 27.28 9.30
N ASN A 221 6.20 28.57 9.58
CA ASN A 221 5.95 29.12 10.92
C ASN A 221 4.49 28.95 11.40
N ASN A 222 3.54 28.78 10.48
CA ASN A 222 2.12 28.62 10.80
C ASN A 222 1.73 27.16 10.99
N TYR A 223 2.50 26.23 10.45
CA TYR A 223 2.17 24.80 10.44
C TYR A 223 1.96 24.23 11.84
N GLU A 224 2.94 24.42 12.73
CA GLU A 224 2.83 23.95 14.12
C GLU A 224 1.67 24.58 14.89
N SER A 225 1.33 25.84 14.58
CA SER A 225 0.16 26.50 15.17
C SER A 225 -1.14 25.84 14.72
N LEU A 226 -1.28 25.54 13.43
CA LEU A 226 -2.44 24.84 12.88
C LEU A 226 -2.56 23.43 13.47
N VAL A 227 -1.46 22.70 13.51
CA VAL A 227 -1.44 21.34 14.08
C VAL A 227 -1.71 21.35 15.58
N SER A 228 -1.19 22.32 16.32
CA SER A 228 -1.45 22.44 17.76
C SER A 228 -2.94 22.71 18.03
N ASN A 229 -3.57 23.58 17.24
CA ASN A 229 -5.00 23.80 17.33
C ASN A 229 -5.80 22.52 17.01
N PHE A 230 -5.38 21.79 15.99
CA PHE A 230 -5.98 20.49 15.63
C PHE A 230 -5.85 19.47 16.76
N LYS A 231 -4.65 19.32 17.34
CA LYS A 231 -4.38 18.39 18.45
C LYS A 231 -5.29 18.63 19.66
N MET A 232 -5.60 19.90 19.96
CA MET A 232 -6.50 20.25 21.08
C MET A 232 -7.96 19.80 20.84
N LYS A 233 -8.34 19.45 19.63
CA LYS A 233 -9.69 19.04 19.26
C LYS A 233 -9.85 17.53 19.10
N VAL A 234 -8.76 16.79 19.15
CA VAL A 234 -8.74 15.34 19.00
C VAL A 234 -8.66 14.66 20.35
N SER A 235 -9.54 13.70 20.62
CA SER A 235 -9.49 12.88 21.83
C SER A 235 -8.29 11.92 21.81
N PHE A 236 -7.53 11.88 22.88
CA PHE A 236 -6.42 10.94 23.06
C PHE A 236 -6.86 9.46 22.94
N GLU A 237 -7.99 9.11 23.57
CA GLU A 237 -8.56 7.76 23.46
C GLU A 237 -8.87 7.38 22.01
N ARG A 238 -9.46 8.31 21.24
CA ARG A 238 -9.79 8.05 19.84
C ARG A 238 -8.55 7.89 18.99
N LEU A 239 -7.54 8.74 19.20
CA LEU A 239 -6.26 8.66 18.50
C LEU A 239 -5.57 7.33 18.74
N THR A 240 -5.44 6.93 20.02
CA THR A 240 -4.79 5.65 20.39
C THR A 240 -5.52 4.44 19.86
N LYS A 241 -6.86 4.46 19.87
CA LYS A 241 -7.69 3.40 19.29
C LYS A 241 -7.53 3.28 17.77
N LEU A 242 -7.57 4.41 17.05
CA LEU A 242 -7.49 4.40 15.58
C LEU A 242 -6.12 3.92 15.08
N PHE A 243 -5.05 4.31 15.76
CA PHE A 243 -3.69 4.00 15.36
C PHE A 243 -3.06 2.84 16.15
N ASN A 244 -3.85 2.22 17.02
CA ASN A 244 -3.40 1.12 17.90
C ASN A 244 -2.11 1.45 18.66
N ILE A 245 -2.03 2.68 19.21
CA ILE A 245 -0.90 3.15 19.99
C ILE A 245 -1.00 2.56 21.39
N THR A 246 0.09 1.99 21.88
CA THR A 246 0.23 1.34 23.18
C THR A 246 1.21 2.10 24.07
N ASP A 247 1.31 1.71 25.32
CA ASP A 247 2.26 2.29 26.28
C ASP A 247 3.73 2.02 25.90
N ASP A 248 3.98 1.02 25.05
CA ASP A 248 5.31 0.67 24.56
C ASP A 248 5.76 1.52 23.35
N ASP A 249 4.83 2.27 22.74
CA ASP A 249 5.17 3.11 21.60
C ASP A 249 5.86 4.42 22.05
N PRO A 250 6.79 4.96 21.24
CA PRO A 250 7.45 6.22 21.58
C PRO A 250 6.44 7.37 21.57
N VAL A 251 6.70 8.40 22.41
CA VAL A 251 5.84 9.61 22.49
C VAL A 251 5.58 10.25 21.13
N SER A 252 6.55 10.18 20.21
CA SER A 252 6.38 10.65 18.82
C SER A 252 5.28 9.93 18.04
N ALA A 253 4.86 8.73 18.47
CA ALA A 253 3.76 8.00 17.86
C ALA A 253 2.40 8.70 18.04
N ILE A 254 2.27 9.58 19.04
CA ILE A 254 1.08 10.38 19.30
C ILE A 254 0.94 11.54 18.30
N ASP A 255 2.05 12.01 17.78
CA ASP A 255 2.09 13.22 16.94
C ASP A 255 1.76 12.98 15.46
N TYR A 256 2.38 11.97 14.83
CA TYR A 256 2.27 11.78 13.38
C TYR A 256 0.83 11.55 12.89
N PRO A 257 -0.10 10.93 13.65
CA PRO A 257 -1.49 10.81 13.22
C PRO A 257 -2.18 12.14 12.96
N CYS A 258 -1.88 13.15 13.78
CA CYS A 258 -2.42 14.48 13.61
C CYS A 258 -1.85 15.17 12.36
N TYR A 259 -0.55 15.00 12.09
CA TYR A 259 0.08 15.53 10.87
C TYR A 259 -0.50 14.88 9.60
N ILE A 260 -0.78 13.58 9.64
CA ILE A 260 -1.43 12.89 8.52
C ILE A 260 -2.82 13.47 8.26
N ALA A 261 -3.64 13.56 9.30
CA ALA A 261 -5.00 14.04 9.18
C ALA A 261 -5.08 15.52 8.76
N MET A 262 -4.08 16.33 9.11
CA MET A 262 -4.00 17.75 8.70
C MET A 262 -3.93 17.94 7.18
N ALA A 263 -3.49 16.96 6.42
CA ALA A 263 -3.50 17.02 4.95
C ALA A 263 -4.90 17.25 4.37
N THR A 264 -5.95 16.94 5.12
CA THR A 264 -7.33 17.18 4.70
C THR A 264 -7.78 18.64 4.83
N ASN A 265 -7.02 19.48 5.55
CA ASN A 265 -7.34 20.86 5.81
C ASN A 265 -6.75 21.79 4.73
N PRO A 266 -7.58 22.42 3.87
CA PRO A 266 -7.09 23.28 2.80
C PRO A 266 -6.33 24.52 3.31
N SER A 267 -6.60 25.00 4.55
CA SER A 267 -5.89 26.13 5.15
C SER A 267 -4.38 25.89 5.25
N LEU A 268 -3.97 24.63 5.28
CA LEU A 268 -2.56 24.24 5.32
C LEU A 268 -1.79 24.74 4.08
N TYR A 269 -2.48 24.88 2.96
CA TYR A 269 -1.88 25.12 1.65
C TYR A 269 -2.04 26.55 1.15
N THR A 270 -2.92 27.36 1.76
CA THR A 270 -3.36 28.67 1.25
C THR A 270 -2.20 29.63 0.95
N GLN A 271 -1.12 29.60 1.74
CA GLN A 271 0.04 30.47 1.47
C GLN A 271 0.89 30.02 0.26
N TYR A 272 0.78 28.77 -0.16
CA TYR A 272 1.53 28.17 -1.28
C TYR A 272 0.68 28.00 -2.53
N ILE A 273 -0.60 27.73 -2.33
CA ILE A 273 -1.63 27.55 -3.36
C ILE A 273 -2.82 28.45 -2.96
N PRO A 274 -2.77 29.75 -3.30
CA PRO A 274 -3.75 30.72 -2.82
C PRO A 274 -5.21 30.41 -3.17
N GLU A 275 -5.44 29.65 -4.24
CA GLU A 275 -6.76 29.18 -4.61
C GLU A 275 -7.36 28.15 -3.64
N LEU A 276 -6.55 27.39 -2.91
CA LEU A 276 -7.03 26.40 -1.93
C LEU A 276 -7.46 27.08 -0.61
N THR A 277 -8.65 27.64 -0.62
CA THR A 277 -9.27 28.28 0.57
C THR A 277 -10.08 27.24 1.37
N ASN A 278 -10.60 27.64 2.54
CA ASN A 278 -11.47 26.79 3.38
C ASN A 278 -12.79 26.37 2.71
N GLU A 279 -13.11 26.93 1.55
CA GLU A 279 -14.26 26.49 0.75
C GLU A 279 -13.99 25.19 -0.01
N TYR A 280 -12.71 24.83 -0.18
CA TYR A 280 -12.34 23.59 -0.81
C TYR A 280 -12.60 22.38 0.10
N THR A 281 -12.93 21.26 -0.52
CA THR A 281 -13.16 19.99 0.16
C THR A 281 -12.13 18.97 -0.35
N CYS A 282 -11.47 18.28 0.57
CA CYS A 282 -10.54 17.22 0.27
C CYS A 282 -11.28 15.97 -0.23
N LEU A 283 -10.87 15.40 -1.35
CA LEU A 283 -11.29 14.08 -1.81
C LEU A 283 -10.13 13.09 -1.65
N ILE A 284 -10.40 12.01 -0.94
CA ILE A 284 -9.46 10.92 -0.69
C ILE A 284 -10.01 9.65 -1.31
N ILE A 285 -9.18 8.98 -2.11
CA ILE A 285 -9.46 7.67 -2.69
C ILE A 285 -8.39 6.72 -2.19
N ASN A 286 -8.77 5.72 -1.41
CA ASN A 286 -7.81 4.76 -0.86
C ASN A 286 -8.49 3.42 -0.56
N SER A 287 -7.67 2.39 -0.24
CA SER A 287 -8.19 1.15 0.32
C SER A 287 -8.87 1.41 1.66
N ILE A 288 -9.97 0.71 1.95
CA ILE A 288 -10.65 0.78 3.25
C ILE A 288 -9.69 0.49 4.42
N TYR A 289 -8.65 -0.28 4.15
CA TYR A 289 -7.58 -0.57 5.12
C TYR A 289 -6.89 0.68 5.65
N ASN A 290 -6.73 1.72 4.83
CA ASN A 290 -6.04 2.97 5.17
C ASN A 290 -6.98 4.08 5.65
N MET A 291 -8.30 3.86 5.68
CA MET A 291 -9.28 4.93 5.99
C MET A 291 -9.20 5.42 7.44
N TYR A 292 -8.64 4.64 8.37
CA TYR A 292 -8.40 5.07 9.74
C TYR A 292 -7.52 6.33 9.82
N ARG A 293 -6.59 6.50 8.89
CA ARG A 293 -5.61 7.59 8.85
C ARG A 293 -6.25 8.97 8.74
N TYR A 294 -7.41 9.04 8.14
CA TYR A 294 -8.12 10.30 7.86
C TYR A 294 -9.25 10.59 8.84
N GLN A 295 -9.55 9.67 9.77
CA GLN A 295 -10.68 9.83 10.69
C GLN A 295 -10.52 11.05 11.62
N LEU A 296 -9.33 11.35 12.06
CA LEU A 296 -9.07 12.52 12.89
C LEU A 296 -9.40 13.83 12.17
N GLY A 297 -9.33 13.87 10.83
CA GLY A 297 -9.75 15.00 10.02
C GLY A 297 -11.25 15.31 10.17
N TYR A 298 -12.09 14.28 10.33
CA TYR A 298 -13.50 14.49 10.64
C TYR A 298 -13.73 15.03 12.05
N ASP A 299 -13.01 14.45 13.02
CA ASP A 299 -13.18 14.79 14.42
C ASP A 299 -12.86 16.30 14.67
N ALA A 300 -11.91 16.86 13.93
CA ALA A 300 -11.46 18.23 14.10
C ALA A 300 -12.03 19.23 13.08
N ALA A 301 -12.64 18.77 12.00
CA ALA A 301 -13.03 19.63 10.86
C ALA A 301 -13.93 20.82 11.27
N GLN A 302 -14.98 20.56 12.05
CA GLN A 302 -15.93 21.58 12.49
C GLN A 302 -15.26 22.63 13.37
N GLU A 303 -14.45 22.20 14.33
CA GLU A 303 -13.77 23.06 15.29
C GLU A 303 -12.65 23.86 14.64
N CYS A 304 -11.96 23.27 13.67
CA CYS A 304 -10.90 23.91 12.89
C CYS A 304 -11.44 24.69 11.66
N LYS A 305 -12.76 24.70 11.45
CA LYS A 305 -13.47 25.48 10.41
C LYS A 305 -13.03 25.15 8.98
N PHE A 306 -12.91 23.87 8.67
CA PHE A 306 -12.75 23.39 7.29
C PHE A 306 -13.80 22.34 6.94
N ASN A 307 -13.96 22.07 5.66
CA ASN A 307 -14.92 21.06 5.19
C ASN A 307 -14.43 19.66 5.53
N GLU A 308 -15.29 18.84 6.13
CA GLU A 308 -15.00 17.41 6.30
C GLU A 308 -14.66 16.77 4.95
N PRO A 309 -13.63 15.90 4.90
CA PRO A 309 -13.21 15.29 3.66
C PRO A 309 -14.27 14.33 3.08
N ILE A 310 -14.20 14.11 1.77
CA ILE A 310 -14.94 13.06 1.07
C ILE A 310 -14.05 11.84 1.00
N LEU A 311 -14.54 10.67 1.41
CA LEU A 311 -13.80 9.40 1.29
C LEU A 311 -14.48 8.49 0.28
N LEU A 312 -13.68 7.91 -0.60
CA LEU A 312 -14.05 6.81 -1.49
C LEU A 312 -13.16 5.62 -1.15
N ALA A 313 -13.75 4.57 -0.59
CA ALA A 313 -13.05 3.41 -0.08
C ALA A 313 -13.13 2.25 -1.06
N THR A 314 -11.98 1.74 -1.49
CA THR A 314 -11.88 0.51 -2.28
C THR A 314 -11.65 -0.70 -1.39
N LYS A 315 -11.95 -1.89 -1.91
CA LYS A 315 -11.64 -3.14 -1.23
C LYS A 315 -10.12 -3.33 -1.09
N ILE A 316 -9.77 -4.21 -0.19
CA ILE A 316 -8.39 -4.67 0.03
C ILE A 316 -8.01 -5.62 -1.10
N ILE A 317 -6.81 -5.45 -1.67
CA ILE A 317 -6.21 -6.44 -2.57
C ILE A 317 -5.58 -7.53 -1.69
N SER A 318 -6.11 -8.74 -1.77
CA SER A 318 -5.62 -9.88 -0.98
C SER A 318 -4.18 -10.24 -1.35
N PRO A 319 -3.37 -10.81 -0.45
CA PRO A 319 -2.09 -11.39 -0.80
C PRO A 319 -2.22 -12.49 -1.86
N LEU A 320 -1.17 -12.75 -2.64
CA LEU A 320 -1.19 -13.84 -3.64
C LEU A 320 -1.48 -15.23 -3.01
N THR A 321 -1.10 -15.41 -1.76
CA THR A 321 -1.35 -16.64 -0.98
C THR A 321 -2.79 -16.77 -0.46
N GLY A 322 -3.64 -15.79 -0.76
CA GLY A 322 -5.01 -15.74 -0.24
C GLY A 322 -5.07 -15.24 1.20
N THR A 323 -6.29 -15.20 1.72
CA THR A 323 -6.60 -14.67 3.06
C THR A 323 -6.67 -15.74 4.15
N ASN A 324 -6.41 -17.01 3.83
CA ASN A 324 -6.53 -18.11 4.78
C ASN A 324 -5.57 -17.97 5.96
N GLY A 325 -6.08 -17.52 7.09
CA GLY A 325 -5.34 -17.39 8.35
C GLY A 325 -4.42 -16.18 8.45
N TYR A 326 -4.45 -15.28 7.47
CA TYR A 326 -3.69 -14.03 7.50
C TYR A 326 -4.52 -12.90 8.12
N GLU A 327 -3.96 -12.34 9.16
CA GLU A 327 -4.13 -10.91 9.42
C GLU A 327 -3.71 -10.22 8.13
N CYS A 328 -4.55 -9.36 7.55
CA CYS A 328 -4.24 -8.62 6.32
C CYS A 328 -3.08 -7.66 6.57
N ASN A 329 -1.89 -8.20 6.73
CA ASN A 329 -0.69 -7.42 6.98
C ASN A 329 -0.04 -7.06 5.64
N PHE A 330 -0.42 -5.90 5.08
CA PHE A 330 0.16 -5.36 3.85
C PHE A 330 1.62 -4.92 4.01
N ASN A 331 2.16 -4.99 5.21
CA ASN A 331 3.55 -4.69 5.52
C ASN A 331 4.42 -5.95 5.58
N SER A 332 3.90 -7.12 5.15
CA SER A 332 4.73 -8.32 5.12
C SER A 332 5.89 -8.12 4.12
N GLN A 333 7.09 -8.35 4.60
CA GLN A 333 8.34 -8.39 3.82
C GLN A 333 8.39 -9.62 2.90
N ASP A 334 7.25 -10.09 2.43
CA ASP A 334 7.18 -11.31 1.67
C ASP A 334 7.75 -11.09 0.27
N ASP A 335 8.73 -11.89 -0.11
CA ASP A 335 9.29 -12.02 -1.46
C ASP A 335 8.24 -12.25 -2.56
N ILE A 336 6.97 -12.28 -2.18
CA ILE A 336 5.81 -12.54 -3.04
C ILE A 336 4.99 -11.29 -3.36
N THR A 337 5.24 -10.14 -2.71
CA THR A 337 4.56 -8.89 -3.06
C THR A 337 4.88 -8.48 -4.49
N LEU A 338 3.85 -8.13 -5.27
CA LEU A 338 4.02 -7.65 -6.64
C LEU A 338 4.43 -6.18 -6.63
N LEU A 339 5.63 -5.89 -7.13
CA LEU A 339 6.26 -4.58 -7.09
C LEU A 339 6.60 -4.08 -8.50
N THR A 340 6.53 -2.77 -8.73
CA THR A 340 6.89 -2.14 -10.01
C THR A 340 8.33 -2.42 -10.44
N GLY A 341 9.23 -2.69 -9.49
CA GLY A 341 10.62 -3.07 -9.75
C GLY A 341 10.83 -4.55 -10.13
N ASP A 342 9.78 -5.37 -10.08
CA ASP A 342 9.91 -6.77 -10.49
C ASP A 342 10.18 -6.86 -11.99
N GLU A 343 11.25 -7.57 -12.37
CA GLU A 343 11.45 -7.96 -13.76
C GLU A 343 10.32 -8.87 -14.25
N GLU A 344 9.99 -8.81 -15.53
CA GLU A 344 8.87 -9.56 -16.13
C GLU A 344 8.90 -11.07 -15.79
N LYS A 345 10.09 -11.70 -15.84
CA LYS A 345 10.25 -13.11 -15.47
C LYS A 345 9.98 -13.37 -13.99
N SER A 346 10.43 -12.45 -13.10
CA SER A 346 10.21 -12.55 -11.67
C SER A 346 8.74 -12.36 -11.33
N LEU A 347 8.12 -11.32 -11.89
CA LEU A 347 6.70 -11.03 -11.74
C LEU A 347 5.83 -12.22 -12.15
N ARG A 348 6.08 -12.78 -13.35
CA ARG A 348 5.38 -13.97 -13.82
C ARG A 348 5.57 -15.16 -12.89
N LYS A 349 6.81 -15.40 -12.42
CA LYS A 349 7.13 -16.50 -11.50
C LYS A 349 6.39 -16.34 -10.16
N LYS A 350 6.34 -15.11 -9.60
CA LYS A 350 5.58 -14.81 -8.37
C LYS A 350 4.10 -15.18 -8.54
N ILE A 351 3.47 -14.70 -9.60
CA ILE A 351 2.05 -14.95 -9.89
C ILE A 351 1.79 -16.45 -10.09
N MET A 352 2.53 -17.09 -10.99
CA MET A 352 2.30 -18.50 -11.32
C MET A 352 2.50 -19.44 -10.12
N LYS A 353 3.49 -19.14 -9.26
CA LYS A 353 3.86 -20.00 -8.13
C LYS A 353 2.99 -19.76 -6.90
N HIS A 354 2.66 -18.52 -6.59
CA HIS A 354 2.10 -18.14 -5.28
C HIS A 354 0.61 -17.78 -5.32
N SER A 355 0.06 -17.45 -6.50
CA SER A 355 -1.36 -17.15 -6.62
C SER A 355 -2.20 -18.40 -6.35
N VAL A 356 -3.01 -18.30 -5.29
CA VAL A 356 -3.96 -19.39 -4.93
C VAL A 356 -5.00 -19.54 -6.02
N SER A 357 -5.24 -20.77 -6.42
CA SER A 357 -6.22 -21.12 -7.47
C SER A 357 -7.54 -21.53 -6.85
N GLY A 358 -8.64 -21.02 -7.41
CA GLY A 358 -10.01 -21.41 -7.05
C GLY A 358 -10.41 -22.74 -7.70
N SER A 359 -9.69 -23.83 -7.37
CA SER A 359 -10.01 -25.14 -7.89
C SER A 359 -11.22 -25.73 -7.16
N ARG A 360 -12.08 -26.43 -7.90
CA ARG A 360 -13.17 -27.25 -7.34
C ARG A 360 -12.85 -28.73 -7.52
N GLY A 361 -13.51 -29.61 -6.75
CA GLY A 361 -13.23 -31.04 -6.75
C GLY A 361 -11.82 -31.36 -6.25
N ASN A 362 -11.13 -32.27 -6.90
CA ASN A 362 -9.76 -32.68 -6.55
C ASN A 362 -8.67 -31.75 -7.13
N GLY A 363 -9.07 -30.66 -7.77
CA GLY A 363 -8.14 -29.71 -8.41
C GLY A 363 -7.53 -30.21 -9.72
N SER A 364 -8.05 -31.32 -10.29
CA SER A 364 -7.62 -31.82 -11.59
C SER A 364 -8.18 -30.96 -12.74
N MET A 365 -7.55 -31.02 -13.91
CA MET A 365 -8.05 -30.36 -15.13
C MET A 365 -9.42 -30.90 -15.57
N GLU A 366 -9.70 -32.18 -15.30
CA GLU A 366 -10.99 -32.82 -15.60
C GLU A 366 -12.07 -32.27 -14.68
N ASP A 367 -11.80 -32.18 -13.38
CA ASP A 367 -12.70 -31.58 -12.42
C ASP A 367 -12.94 -30.10 -12.71
N HIS A 368 -11.91 -29.35 -13.08
CA HIS A 368 -12.05 -27.95 -13.45
C HIS A 368 -12.97 -27.78 -14.67
N LYS A 369 -12.81 -28.59 -15.72
CA LYS A 369 -13.72 -28.59 -16.88
C LYS A 369 -15.15 -28.97 -16.52
N LYS A 370 -15.33 -29.88 -15.56
CA LYS A 370 -16.65 -30.38 -15.15
C LYS A 370 -17.40 -29.46 -14.20
N PHE A 371 -16.69 -28.86 -13.23
CA PHE A 371 -17.30 -28.11 -12.13
C PHE A 371 -17.05 -26.60 -12.22
N GLY A 372 -16.20 -26.16 -13.15
CA GLY A 372 -15.72 -24.79 -13.27
C GLY A 372 -14.76 -24.37 -12.15
N GLY A 373 -14.28 -23.13 -12.23
CA GLY A 373 -13.46 -22.50 -11.20
C GLY A 373 -14.33 -21.79 -10.14
N ASP A 374 -13.78 -21.63 -8.93
CA ASP A 374 -14.36 -20.81 -7.88
C ASP A 374 -13.77 -19.39 -8.01
N VAL A 375 -14.53 -18.52 -8.66
CA VAL A 375 -14.10 -17.11 -8.94
C VAL A 375 -13.92 -16.28 -7.68
N ILE A 376 -14.53 -16.67 -6.56
CA ILE A 376 -14.41 -15.94 -5.29
C ILE A 376 -13.10 -16.29 -4.61
N LYS A 377 -12.71 -17.58 -4.63
CA LYS A 377 -11.48 -18.07 -4.01
C LYS A 377 -10.24 -17.87 -4.90
N ASP A 378 -10.42 -17.74 -6.20
CA ASP A 378 -9.30 -17.57 -7.13
C ASP A 378 -8.70 -16.17 -7.03
N ILE A 379 -7.45 -16.10 -6.62
CA ILE A 379 -6.75 -14.82 -6.43
C ILE A 379 -6.56 -14.09 -7.75
N SER A 380 -6.38 -14.80 -8.88
CA SER A 380 -6.24 -14.13 -10.17
C SER A 380 -7.52 -13.46 -10.62
N CYS A 381 -8.68 -14.09 -10.34
CA CYS A 381 -9.99 -13.48 -10.58
C CYS A 381 -10.19 -12.23 -9.69
N GLN A 382 -9.80 -12.29 -8.42
CA GLN A 382 -9.85 -11.13 -7.53
C GLN A 382 -8.98 -9.98 -8.03
N TYR A 383 -7.74 -10.27 -8.44
CA TYR A 383 -6.83 -9.25 -8.96
C TYR A 383 -7.32 -8.63 -10.28
N LEU A 384 -7.89 -9.43 -11.18
CA LEU A 384 -8.45 -8.93 -12.44
C LEU A 384 -9.56 -7.89 -12.22
N ALA A 385 -10.32 -7.98 -11.12
CA ALA A 385 -11.29 -6.96 -10.77
C ALA A 385 -10.64 -5.57 -10.57
N PHE A 386 -9.39 -5.51 -10.11
CA PHE A 386 -8.65 -4.26 -9.90
C PHE A 386 -7.89 -3.81 -11.16
N VAL A 387 -7.32 -4.74 -11.93
CA VAL A 387 -6.33 -4.39 -12.97
C VAL A 387 -6.88 -4.40 -14.40
N GLU A 388 -7.91 -5.20 -14.71
CA GLU A 388 -8.52 -5.18 -16.04
C GLU A 388 -9.41 -3.93 -16.20
N LYS A 389 -9.14 -3.09 -17.18
CA LYS A 389 -9.85 -1.81 -17.37
C LYS A 389 -11.15 -1.96 -18.17
N ASP A 390 -11.23 -2.99 -18.99
CA ASP A 390 -12.41 -3.28 -19.82
C ASP A 390 -13.37 -4.20 -19.07
N LEU A 391 -14.55 -3.68 -18.74
CA LEU A 391 -15.58 -4.43 -18.01
C LEU A 391 -16.05 -5.67 -18.78
N ASN A 392 -16.15 -5.58 -20.11
CA ASN A 392 -16.62 -6.71 -20.92
C ASN A 392 -15.59 -7.84 -20.93
N LYS A 393 -14.30 -7.52 -21.06
CA LYS A 393 -13.20 -8.50 -20.94
C LYS A 393 -13.16 -9.11 -19.56
N TYR A 394 -13.26 -8.28 -18.51
CA TYR A 394 -13.33 -8.77 -17.14
C TYR A 394 -14.46 -9.79 -16.96
N ASN A 395 -15.67 -9.44 -17.37
CA ASN A 395 -16.83 -10.32 -17.28
C ASN A 395 -16.64 -11.61 -18.10
N GLU A 396 -16.11 -11.52 -19.31
CA GLU A 396 -15.79 -12.67 -20.15
C GLU A 396 -14.80 -13.63 -19.45
N TYR A 397 -13.72 -13.10 -18.86
CA TYR A 397 -12.74 -13.93 -18.16
C TYR A 397 -13.32 -14.63 -16.94
N ILE A 398 -14.10 -13.91 -16.14
CA ILE A 398 -14.75 -14.44 -14.94
C ILE A 398 -15.78 -15.51 -15.30
N GLU A 399 -16.59 -15.28 -16.35
CA GLU A 399 -17.57 -16.24 -16.83
C GLU A 399 -16.92 -17.52 -17.36
N LYS A 400 -15.91 -17.39 -18.25
CA LYS A 400 -15.18 -18.52 -18.82
C LYS A 400 -14.47 -19.34 -17.76
N PHE A 401 -13.83 -18.69 -16.77
CA PHE A 401 -13.18 -19.37 -15.67
C PHE A 401 -14.21 -20.11 -14.80
N GLY A 402 -15.32 -19.46 -14.47
CA GLY A 402 -16.42 -20.07 -13.71
C GLY A 402 -17.07 -21.26 -14.40
N LYS A 403 -17.05 -21.33 -15.74
CA LYS A 403 -17.53 -22.47 -16.56
C LYS A 403 -16.46 -23.55 -16.79
N GLY A 404 -15.21 -23.32 -16.40
CA GLY A 404 -14.11 -24.24 -16.67
C GLY A 404 -13.55 -24.19 -18.10
N GLU A 405 -13.90 -23.16 -18.86
CA GLU A 405 -13.41 -22.91 -20.21
C GLU A 405 -12.00 -22.29 -20.21
N LEU A 406 -11.65 -21.54 -19.16
CA LEU A 406 -10.30 -21.06 -18.87
C LEU A 406 -9.70 -21.85 -17.71
N SER A 407 -8.51 -22.37 -17.88
CA SER A 407 -7.76 -23.06 -16.83
C SER A 407 -7.18 -22.06 -15.80
N CYS A 408 -6.79 -22.56 -14.62
CA CYS A 408 -6.07 -21.79 -13.62
C CYS A 408 -4.75 -21.19 -14.15
N GLY A 409 -4.08 -21.85 -15.09
CA GLY A 409 -2.87 -21.31 -15.71
C GLY A 409 -3.16 -20.12 -16.62
N GLU A 410 -4.20 -20.23 -17.45
CA GLU A 410 -4.59 -19.18 -18.39
C GLU A 410 -5.08 -17.92 -17.68
N ILE A 411 -5.89 -18.04 -16.62
CA ILE A 411 -6.34 -16.87 -15.85
C ILE A 411 -5.18 -16.17 -15.14
N LYS A 412 -4.17 -16.91 -14.65
CA LYS A 412 -2.93 -16.35 -14.11
C LYS A 412 -2.09 -15.63 -15.16
N ASP A 413 -2.03 -16.15 -16.38
CA ASP A 413 -1.33 -15.49 -17.49
C ASP A 413 -2.04 -14.18 -17.93
N ILE A 414 -3.37 -14.16 -17.90
CA ILE A 414 -4.15 -12.94 -18.16
C ILE A 414 -3.87 -11.90 -17.06
N MET A 415 -3.97 -12.29 -15.78
CA MET A 415 -3.61 -11.43 -14.64
C MET A 415 -2.19 -10.88 -14.78
N PHE A 416 -1.21 -11.75 -15.09
CA PHE A 416 0.17 -11.33 -15.29
C PHE A 416 0.30 -10.24 -16.36
N LYS A 417 -0.37 -10.39 -17.50
CA LYS A 417 -0.32 -9.39 -18.58
C LYS A 417 -0.85 -8.05 -18.11
N CYS A 418 -2.01 -8.02 -17.46
CA CYS A 418 -2.61 -6.77 -16.95
C CYS A 418 -1.71 -6.08 -15.93
N VAL A 419 -1.20 -6.83 -14.93
CA VAL A 419 -0.29 -6.27 -13.92
C VAL A 419 1.02 -5.77 -14.55
N ASN A 420 1.61 -6.54 -15.46
CA ASN A 420 2.85 -6.17 -16.13
C ASN A 420 2.71 -4.89 -16.96
N GLU A 421 1.58 -4.70 -17.64
CA GLU A 421 1.28 -3.45 -18.37
C GLU A 421 1.21 -2.25 -17.43
N MET A 422 0.55 -2.37 -16.28
CA MET A 422 0.51 -1.30 -15.28
C MET A 422 1.91 -0.97 -14.74
N PHE A 423 2.72 -1.97 -14.45
CA PHE A 423 4.07 -1.79 -13.91
C PHE A 423 5.06 -1.23 -14.95
N LYS A 424 4.88 -1.57 -16.23
CA LYS A 424 5.68 -0.99 -17.33
C LYS A 424 5.59 0.53 -17.36
N VAL A 425 4.47 1.11 -16.99
CA VAL A 425 4.31 2.57 -16.94
C VAL A 425 5.40 3.22 -16.08
N VAL A 426 5.77 2.64 -14.94
CA VAL A 426 6.84 3.16 -14.07
C VAL A 426 8.21 2.81 -14.65
N ARG A 427 8.40 1.56 -15.08
CA ARG A 427 9.71 1.06 -15.56
C ARG A 427 10.19 1.79 -16.81
N ASP A 428 9.28 2.10 -17.73
CA ASP A 428 9.60 2.72 -19.02
C ASP A 428 9.55 4.26 -18.98
N SER A 429 9.11 4.84 -17.84
CA SER A 429 9.05 6.29 -17.66
C SER A 429 10.44 6.88 -17.45
N LYS A 430 10.65 8.10 -17.99
CA LYS A 430 11.86 8.89 -17.74
C LYS A 430 11.95 9.29 -16.27
N ASN A 431 13.18 9.54 -15.81
CA ASN A 431 13.39 10.08 -14.47
C ASN A 431 12.71 11.45 -14.33
N VAL A 432 12.13 11.67 -13.16
CA VAL A 432 11.41 12.89 -12.83
C VAL A 432 12.18 13.63 -11.74
N ASN A 433 12.39 14.94 -11.93
CA ASN A 433 12.97 15.75 -10.88
C ASN A 433 11.89 16.05 -9.82
N VAL A 434 11.94 15.33 -8.71
CA VAL A 434 10.96 15.43 -7.63
C VAL A 434 10.90 16.83 -7.01
N ASN A 435 12.01 17.58 -7.04
CA ASN A 435 12.09 18.93 -6.46
C ASN A 435 11.21 19.96 -7.19
N ASP A 436 10.83 19.69 -8.45
CA ASP A 436 9.97 20.58 -9.22
C ASP A 436 8.52 20.63 -8.65
N TYR A 437 8.15 19.66 -7.84
CA TYR A 437 6.81 19.49 -7.29
C TYR A 437 6.67 19.93 -5.83
N TYR A 438 7.79 20.18 -5.11
CA TYR A 438 7.72 20.62 -3.72
C TYR A 438 7.22 22.06 -3.60
N PHE A 439 6.31 22.31 -2.65
CA PHE A 439 5.87 23.67 -2.28
C PHE A 439 7.04 24.49 -1.75
N ILE A 440 7.78 23.90 -0.83
CA ILE A 440 8.87 24.53 -0.12
C ILE A 440 10.15 24.01 -0.74
N LYS A 441 10.77 24.86 -1.55
CA LYS A 441 12.07 24.53 -2.15
C LYS A 441 13.18 24.73 -1.12
N ASP A 442 14.13 23.85 -1.09
CA ASP A 442 15.38 24.07 -0.40
C ASP A 442 16.14 25.18 -1.13
N ASN A 443 16.41 26.28 -0.43
CA ASN A 443 17.25 27.36 -0.93
C ASN A 443 18.70 26.93 -0.97
#